data_508377bd7df222f21aa821d8968a5bcb
#
_entry.id   508377bd7df222f21aa821d8968a5bcb
#
_cell.length_a   1.000
_cell.length_b   1.000
_cell.length_c   1.000
_cell.angle_alpha   90.00
_cell.angle_beta   90.00
_cell.angle_gamma   90.00
#
_symmetry.space_group_name_H-M   'P 1'
#
loop_
_entity.id
_entity.type
_entity.pdbx_description
1 polymer ?
#
loop_
_entity_poly.entity_id
_entity_poly.type
_entity_poly.pdbx_seq_one_letter_code
_entity_poly.pdbx_strand_id
1 'polypeptide(L)'
;MSRYTVVCRTRKYGVKAIITITILFILVLFEVLGGRSYFDEILGLCGMLYMILLLFARRLTNEDKISVLLLLTVICIGVLSNVYSKINVSIYSVLVDLVVESKFLWVFFATKYFVTKVEMKDVSRILRPFAKIFAVTAMIFALISQVVNIGMTGSERYGLKEFKFFFPMSFQFLAVAMVAIAVISNKQSRKNYRYYICMCIALILATKSSPLLFSVFFLILLVYLKKREELKTSMLVILGVLVLILGTFQIQTYLLNENAPRYLFFYYGGKTANTYFPFGAGFSTFGSDQAARNYSELYFRYGFNGLFGMNQKDGSFLSDTFWAMALGQFGWIGFILYVIVYIRIFNSIKKVKLNLEQRAFCYAAYAAQLIHAVGSAILSSSAGVISAIAIGMVLGGSYSKNRNKK
;
A
#
# COMPACT_ATOMS: atom_id res chain seq x y z
N MET A 1 -6.58 -14.51 -59.83
CA MET A 1 -5.58 -14.07 -58.83
C MET A 1 -6.27 -13.09 -57.88
N SER A 2 -6.73 -13.57 -56.74
CA SER A 2 -7.38 -12.74 -55.70
C SER A 2 -6.28 -12.12 -54.83
N ARG A 3 -6.14 -10.78 -54.82
CA ARG A 3 -5.22 -10.03 -53.95
C ARG A 3 -5.83 -10.00 -52.54
N TYR A 4 -5.33 -10.82 -51.63
CA TYR A 4 -5.58 -10.63 -50.20
C TYR A 4 -4.83 -9.40 -49.72
N THR A 5 -5.52 -8.29 -49.59
CA THR A 5 -5.03 -7.12 -48.84
C THR A 5 -5.06 -7.44 -47.35
N VAL A 6 -3.92 -7.78 -46.78
CA VAL A 6 -3.76 -7.89 -45.35
C VAL A 6 -3.82 -6.45 -44.78
N VAL A 7 -5.01 -6.05 -44.34
CA VAL A 7 -5.19 -4.81 -43.58
C VAL A 7 -4.58 -5.02 -42.18
N CYS A 8 -3.34 -4.65 -42.05
CA CYS A 8 -2.67 -4.57 -40.76
C CYS A 8 -3.33 -3.46 -39.92
N ARG A 9 -4.39 -3.82 -39.21
CA ARG A 9 -5.10 -2.88 -38.31
C ARG A 9 -4.20 -2.62 -37.11
N THR A 10 -3.39 -1.56 -37.17
CA THR A 10 -2.64 -1.07 -36.02
C THR A 10 -3.62 -0.73 -34.91
N ARG A 11 -3.69 -1.61 -33.91
CA ARG A 11 -4.61 -1.47 -32.78
C ARG A 11 -4.06 -0.42 -31.85
N LYS A 12 -4.60 0.80 -31.84
CA LYS A 12 -4.26 1.86 -30.91
C LYS A 12 -4.61 1.44 -29.49
N TYR A 13 -3.63 1.44 -28.59
CA TYR A 13 -3.84 1.29 -27.15
C TYR A 13 -4.50 2.55 -26.59
N GLY A 14 -5.32 2.39 -25.54
CA GLY A 14 -5.96 3.53 -24.89
C GLY A 14 -4.91 4.43 -24.21
N VAL A 15 -5.03 5.75 -24.38
CA VAL A 15 -4.11 6.74 -23.77
C VAL A 15 -4.01 6.54 -22.25
N LYS A 16 -5.11 6.27 -21.56
CA LYS A 16 -5.10 6.02 -20.11
C LYS A 16 -4.28 4.78 -19.72
N ALA A 17 -4.30 3.73 -20.55
CA ALA A 17 -3.48 2.54 -20.31
C ALA A 17 -1.98 2.87 -20.42
N ILE A 18 -1.59 3.65 -21.43
CA ILE A 18 -0.21 4.11 -21.61
C ILE A 18 0.22 4.95 -20.41
N ILE A 19 -0.59 5.94 -20.01
CA ILE A 19 -0.32 6.78 -18.83
C ILE A 19 -0.12 5.91 -17.58
N THR A 20 -0.98 4.92 -17.34
CA THR A 20 -0.87 4.03 -16.17
C THR A 20 0.44 3.23 -16.19
N ILE A 21 0.82 2.72 -17.36
CA ILE A 21 2.09 1.98 -17.52
C ILE A 21 3.28 2.90 -17.30
N THR A 22 3.26 4.11 -17.85
CA THR A 22 4.33 5.12 -17.67
C THR A 22 4.48 5.50 -16.20
N ILE A 23 3.38 5.75 -15.49
CA ILE A 23 3.39 6.04 -14.05
C ILE A 23 4.02 4.88 -13.27
N LEU A 24 3.59 3.65 -13.53
CA LEU A 24 4.16 2.46 -12.87
C LEU A 24 5.65 2.31 -13.18
N PHE A 25 6.06 2.53 -14.43
CA PHE A 25 7.46 2.45 -14.82
C PHE A 25 8.32 3.48 -14.08
N ILE A 26 7.88 4.73 -14.02
CA ILE A 26 8.58 5.81 -13.32
C ILE A 26 8.70 5.48 -11.81
N LEU A 27 7.60 5.07 -11.16
CA LEU A 27 7.63 4.69 -9.75
C LEU A 27 8.60 3.53 -9.49
N VAL A 28 8.56 2.47 -10.31
CA VAL A 28 9.45 1.32 -10.16
C VAL A 28 10.91 1.72 -10.40
N LEU A 29 11.17 2.60 -11.36
CA LEU A 29 12.51 3.10 -11.64
C LEU A 29 13.09 3.83 -10.42
N PHE A 30 12.31 4.72 -9.78
CA PHE A 30 12.74 5.41 -8.56
C PHE A 30 12.97 4.44 -7.39
N GLU A 31 12.13 3.40 -7.26
CA GLU A 31 12.33 2.37 -6.23
C GLU A 31 13.65 1.59 -6.44
N VAL A 32 14.00 1.27 -7.68
CA VAL A 32 15.27 0.58 -8.01
C VAL A 32 16.48 1.47 -7.77
N LEU A 33 16.39 2.75 -8.14
CA LEU A 33 17.48 3.70 -7.96
C LEU A 33 17.73 4.08 -6.50
N GLY A 34 16.79 3.78 -5.60
CA GLY A 34 16.89 4.09 -4.16
C GLY A 34 16.91 5.59 -3.86
N GLY A 35 16.56 6.44 -4.84
CA GLY A 35 16.51 7.88 -4.70
C GLY A 35 15.22 8.38 -4.05
N ARG A 36 15.32 9.49 -3.31
CA ARG A 36 14.12 10.21 -2.87
C ARG A 36 13.48 10.87 -4.08
N SER A 37 12.24 10.54 -4.38
CA SER A 37 11.43 11.14 -5.43
C SER A 37 10.18 11.73 -4.80
N TYR A 38 9.80 12.91 -5.22
CA TYR A 38 8.50 13.51 -4.87
C TYR A 38 7.39 13.10 -5.87
N PHE A 39 7.66 12.12 -6.73
CA PHE A 39 6.72 11.74 -7.78
C PHE A 39 5.45 11.09 -7.23
N ASP A 40 5.56 10.32 -6.19
CA ASP A 40 4.41 9.70 -5.50
C ASP A 40 3.59 10.71 -4.70
N GLU A 41 4.19 11.79 -4.15
CA GLU A 41 3.48 12.92 -3.56
C GLU A 41 2.69 13.69 -4.64
N ILE A 42 3.31 13.96 -5.78
CA ILE A 42 2.62 14.59 -6.92
C ILE A 42 1.44 13.73 -7.38
N LEU A 43 1.61 12.41 -7.46
CA LEU A 43 0.50 11.50 -7.77
C LEU A 43 -0.59 11.51 -6.71
N GLY A 44 -0.23 11.60 -5.42
CA GLY A 44 -1.17 11.77 -4.33
C GLY A 44 -2.01 13.03 -4.48
N LEU A 45 -1.35 14.16 -4.74
CA LEU A 45 -2.00 15.45 -4.98
C LEU A 45 -2.90 15.42 -6.22
N CYS A 46 -2.41 14.91 -7.35
CA CYS A 46 -3.21 14.72 -8.56
C CYS A 46 -4.40 13.80 -8.32
N GLY A 47 -4.21 12.72 -7.57
CA GLY A 47 -5.28 11.81 -7.16
C GLY A 47 -6.34 12.49 -6.32
N MET A 48 -5.94 13.31 -5.34
CA MET A 48 -6.85 14.13 -4.51
C MET A 48 -7.67 15.08 -5.37
N LEU A 49 -7.02 15.88 -6.20
CA LEU A 49 -7.70 16.83 -7.09
C LEU A 49 -8.67 16.11 -8.04
N TYR A 50 -8.26 15.00 -8.64
CA TYR A 50 -9.10 14.20 -9.52
C TYR A 50 -10.36 13.67 -8.79
N MET A 51 -10.20 13.17 -7.56
CA MET A 51 -11.33 12.67 -6.78
C MET A 51 -12.28 13.79 -6.34
N ILE A 52 -11.77 14.97 -6.00
CA ILE A 52 -12.57 16.17 -5.70
C ILE A 52 -13.37 16.59 -6.94
N LEU A 53 -12.75 16.64 -8.12
CA LEU A 53 -13.45 16.94 -9.38
C LEU A 53 -14.55 15.93 -9.67
N LEU A 54 -14.32 14.62 -9.45
CA LEU A 54 -15.34 13.60 -9.63
C LEU A 54 -16.48 13.71 -8.61
N LEU A 55 -16.18 14.15 -7.38
CA LEU A 55 -17.17 14.40 -6.34
C LEU A 55 -18.13 15.53 -6.75
N PHE A 56 -17.60 16.69 -7.19
CA PHE A 56 -18.39 17.80 -7.69
C PHE A 56 -19.17 17.47 -8.98
N ALA A 57 -18.55 16.70 -9.87
CA ALA A 57 -19.20 16.21 -11.09
C ALA A 57 -20.25 15.11 -10.83
N ARG A 58 -20.47 14.72 -9.57
CA ARG A 58 -21.41 13.65 -9.15
C ARG A 58 -21.17 12.31 -9.87
N ARG A 59 -19.89 12.01 -10.20
CA ARG A 59 -19.52 10.78 -10.92
C ARG A 59 -19.09 9.64 -10.01
N LEU A 60 -19.04 9.85 -8.70
CA LEU A 60 -18.70 8.82 -7.71
C LEU A 60 -19.92 7.95 -7.38
N THR A 61 -19.67 6.68 -7.05
CA THR A 61 -20.70 5.84 -6.43
C THR A 61 -21.00 6.37 -5.03
N ASN A 62 -22.19 6.10 -4.49
CA ASN A 62 -22.56 6.56 -3.15
C ASN A 62 -21.59 6.05 -2.08
N GLU A 63 -21.06 4.83 -2.23
CA GLU A 63 -20.09 4.26 -1.31
C GLU A 63 -18.76 5.00 -1.34
N ASP A 64 -18.20 5.23 -2.53
CA ASP A 64 -16.95 5.95 -2.69
C ASP A 64 -17.09 7.44 -2.34
N LYS A 65 -18.25 8.05 -2.62
CA LYS A 65 -18.57 9.42 -2.21
C LYS A 65 -18.44 9.58 -0.69
N ILE A 66 -19.07 8.68 0.07
CA ILE A 66 -18.97 8.72 1.54
C ILE A 66 -17.52 8.53 1.98
N SER A 67 -16.78 7.60 1.38
CA SER A 67 -15.36 7.37 1.73
C SER A 67 -14.48 8.59 1.47
N VAL A 68 -14.70 9.28 0.34
CA VAL A 68 -13.99 10.53 -0.01
C VAL A 68 -14.37 11.65 0.96
N LEU A 69 -15.64 11.79 1.31
CA LEU A 69 -16.08 12.80 2.29
C LEU A 69 -15.49 12.53 3.68
N LEU A 70 -15.46 11.28 4.14
CA LEU A 70 -14.82 10.90 5.40
C LEU A 70 -13.32 11.23 5.38
N LEU A 71 -12.62 10.94 4.28
CA LEU A 71 -11.21 11.27 4.15
C LEU A 71 -10.97 12.79 4.19
N LEU A 72 -11.81 13.57 3.51
CA LEU A 72 -11.74 15.04 3.58
C LEU A 72 -12.03 15.55 5.01
N THR A 73 -12.96 14.92 5.73
CA THR A 73 -13.22 15.23 7.15
C THR A 73 -12.01 14.96 8.03
N VAL A 74 -11.33 13.82 7.83
CA VAL A 74 -10.08 13.51 8.57
C VAL A 74 -9.00 14.56 8.29
N ILE A 75 -8.84 14.96 7.03
CA ILE A 75 -7.90 16.03 6.65
C ILE A 75 -8.25 17.36 7.34
N CYS A 76 -9.52 17.73 7.34
CA CYS A 76 -9.98 18.93 8.04
C CYS A 76 -9.70 18.85 9.55
N ILE A 77 -9.95 17.70 10.18
CA ILE A 77 -9.61 17.47 11.60
C ILE A 77 -8.12 17.66 11.80
N GLY A 78 -7.25 17.05 10.99
CA GLY A 78 -5.80 17.19 11.11
C GLY A 78 -5.32 18.64 11.00
N VAL A 79 -5.86 19.42 10.05
CA VAL A 79 -5.53 20.85 9.91
C VAL A 79 -6.03 21.67 11.10
N LEU A 80 -7.26 21.45 11.56
CA LEU A 80 -7.82 22.11 12.75
C LEU A 80 -7.03 21.74 14.00
N SER A 81 -6.56 20.51 14.11
CA SER A 81 -5.70 20.04 15.20
C SER A 81 -4.39 20.81 15.29
N ASN A 82 -3.78 21.19 14.16
CA ASN A 82 -2.58 22.03 14.15
C ASN A 82 -2.83 23.40 14.81
N VAL A 83 -4.01 24.00 14.57
CA VAL A 83 -4.40 25.26 15.21
C VAL A 83 -4.70 25.07 16.69
N TYR A 84 -5.37 23.97 17.04
CA TYR A 84 -5.78 23.65 18.40
C TYR A 84 -4.60 23.29 19.31
N SER A 85 -3.65 22.48 18.84
CA SER A 85 -2.52 21.97 19.62
C SER A 85 -1.49 23.04 19.92
N LYS A 86 -1.43 24.11 19.12
CA LYS A 86 -0.42 25.20 19.21
C LYS A 86 1.02 24.70 19.15
N ILE A 87 1.27 23.50 18.63
CA ILE A 87 2.61 22.99 18.38
C ILE A 87 3.18 23.75 17.19
N ASN A 88 4.39 24.27 17.35
CA ASN A 88 5.03 25.06 16.30
C ASN A 88 5.48 24.15 15.14
N VAL A 89 4.76 24.22 14.02
CA VAL A 89 5.08 23.53 12.77
C VAL A 89 4.94 24.49 11.59
N SER A 90 5.81 24.36 10.59
CA SER A 90 5.70 25.21 9.40
C SER A 90 4.48 24.80 8.55
N ILE A 91 3.82 25.78 7.94
CA ILE A 91 2.70 25.54 7.02
C ILE A 91 3.13 24.60 5.87
N TYR A 92 4.35 24.75 5.38
CA TYR A 92 4.91 23.88 4.36
C TYR A 92 4.94 22.42 4.81
N SER A 93 5.42 22.13 6.02
CA SER A 93 5.47 20.78 6.58
C SER A 93 4.08 20.19 6.78
N VAL A 94 3.09 20.99 7.19
CA VAL A 94 1.70 20.57 7.32
C VAL A 94 1.12 20.17 5.95
N LEU A 95 1.34 20.97 4.91
CA LEU A 95 0.84 20.69 3.56
C LEU A 95 1.49 19.45 2.94
N VAL A 96 2.80 19.27 3.12
CA VAL A 96 3.51 18.08 2.65
C VAL A 96 3.02 16.84 3.38
N ASP A 97 2.91 16.90 4.71
CA ASP A 97 2.47 15.78 5.54
C ASP A 97 1.04 15.34 5.21
N LEU A 98 0.13 16.31 4.99
CA LEU A 98 -1.23 16.06 4.55
C LEU A 98 -1.29 15.20 3.27
N VAL A 99 -0.45 15.53 2.29
CA VAL A 99 -0.38 14.76 1.03
C VAL A 99 0.24 13.39 1.28
N VAL A 100 1.37 13.33 1.99
CA VAL A 100 2.13 12.11 2.26
C VAL A 100 1.27 11.08 3.01
N GLU A 101 0.57 11.49 4.06
CA GLU A 101 -0.20 10.58 4.91
C GLU A 101 -1.52 10.11 4.28
N SER A 102 -2.01 10.80 3.27
CA SER A 102 -3.26 10.45 2.57
C SER A 102 -3.07 9.90 1.14
N LYS A 103 -1.83 9.97 0.58
CA LYS A 103 -1.57 9.64 -0.84
C LYS A 103 -1.99 8.22 -1.24
N PHE A 104 -1.81 7.22 -0.35
CA PHE A 104 -2.25 5.85 -0.61
C PHE A 104 -3.75 5.80 -0.98
N LEU A 105 -4.59 6.44 -0.18
CA LEU A 105 -6.03 6.45 -0.38
C LEU A 105 -6.43 7.25 -1.63
N TRP A 106 -5.81 8.40 -1.84
CA TRP A 106 -6.10 9.22 -3.03
C TRP A 106 -5.72 8.52 -4.31
N VAL A 107 -4.53 7.90 -4.36
CA VAL A 107 -4.08 7.16 -5.53
C VAL A 107 -4.90 5.90 -5.74
N PHE A 108 -5.29 5.19 -4.68
CA PHE A 108 -6.18 4.04 -4.76
C PHE A 108 -7.53 4.41 -5.40
N PHE A 109 -8.22 5.42 -4.87
CA PHE A 109 -9.51 5.84 -5.42
C PHE A 109 -9.36 6.41 -6.84
N ALA A 110 -8.37 7.24 -7.08
CA ALA A 110 -8.10 7.81 -8.41
C ALA A 110 -7.89 6.70 -9.44
N THR A 111 -7.05 5.71 -9.14
CA THR A 111 -6.77 4.59 -10.04
C THR A 111 -8.02 3.74 -10.30
N LYS A 112 -8.84 3.47 -9.28
CA LYS A 112 -10.11 2.74 -9.40
C LYS A 112 -11.07 3.42 -10.39
N TYR A 113 -11.02 4.75 -10.52
CA TYR A 113 -11.88 5.51 -11.43
C TYR A 113 -11.22 5.79 -12.78
N PHE A 114 -9.91 5.87 -12.82
CA PHE A 114 -9.14 6.16 -14.02
C PHE A 114 -8.99 4.93 -14.92
N VAL A 115 -8.70 3.75 -14.32
CA VAL A 115 -8.50 2.49 -15.03
C VAL A 115 -9.80 1.71 -15.11
N THR A 116 -10.45 1.72 -16.26
CA THR A 116 -11.66 0.92 -16.53
C THR A 116 -11.30 -0.47 -17.07
N LYS A 117 -12.33 -1.27 -17.39
CA LYS A 117 -12.15 -2.63 -17.96
C LYS A 117 -11.37 -2.62 -19.28
N VAL A 118 -11.51 -1.57 -20.08
CA VAL A 118 -10.80 -1.43 -21.36
C VAL A 118 -9.33 -1.17 -21.11
N GLU A 119 -9.02 -0.17 -20.27
CA GLU A 119 -7.65 0.17 -19.93
C GLU A 119 -6.93 -0.98 -19.22
N MET A 120 -7.59 -1.66 -18.26
CA MET A 120 -6.99 -2.82 -17.58
C MET A 120 -6.67 -3.96 -18.55
N LYS A 121 -7.49 -4.16 -19.58
CA LYS A 121 -7.21 -5.13 -20.63
C LYS A 121 -5.97 -4.77 -21.45
N ASP A 122 -5.80 -3.47 -21.77
CA ASP A 122 -4.66 -3.00 -22.53
C ASP A 122 -3.36 -3.01 -21.66
N VAL A 123 -3.42 -2.54 -20.42
CA VAL A 123 -2.32 -2.65 -19.44
C VAL A 123 -1.88 -4.11 -19.29
N SER A 124 -2.83 -5.02 -19.06
CA SER A 124 -2.52 -6.45 -18.95
C SER A 124 -1.92 -7.04 -20.21
N ARG A 125 -2.35 -6.60 -21.38
CA ARG A 125 -1.81 -7.12 -22.64
C ARG A 125 -0.34 -6.76 -22.81
N ILE A 126 0.03 -5.53 -22.45
CA ILE A 126 1.40 -5.04 -22.55
C ILE A 126 2.28 -5.63 -21.45
N LEU A 127 1.86 -5.53 -20.18
CA LEU A 127 2.72 -5.88 -19.05
C LEU A 127 2.75 -7.38 -18.71
N ARG A 128 1.76 -8.17 -19.11
CA ARG A 128 1.65 -9.58 -18.72
C ARG A 128 2.83 -10.46 -19.15
N PRO A 129 3.39 -10.35 -20.38
CA PRO A 129 4.60 -11.12 -20.73
C PRO A 129 5.75 -10.77 -19.80
N PHE A 130 5.99 -9.49 -19.55
CA PHE A 130 7.04 -9.03 -18.64
C PHE A 130 6.80 -9.49 -17.19
N ALA A 131 5.56 -9.43 -16.69
CA ALA A 131 5.21 -9.91 -15.37
C ALA A 131 5.46 -11.41 -15.17
N LYS A 132 5.25 -12.23 -16.23
CA LYS A 132 5.55 -13.66 -16.22
C LYS A 132 7.06 -13.94 -16.22
N ILE A 133 7.82 -13.22 -17.04
CA ILE A 133 9.29 -13.31 -17.06
C ILE A 133 9.80 -12.90 -15.68
N PHE A 134 9.35 -11.76 -15.16
CA PHE A 134 9.74 -11.27 -13.84
C PHE A 134 9.48 -12.31 -12.73
N ALA A 135 8.34 -12.99 -12.74
CA ALA A 135 8.03 -14.01 -11.73
C ALA A 135 9.02 -15.19 -11.76
N VAL A 136 9.40 -15.65 -12.96
CA VAL A 136 10.35 -16.76 -13.12
C VAL A 136 11.78 -16.32 -12.76
N THR A 137 12.22 -15.18 -13.27
CA THR A 137 13.57 -14.65 -13.01
C THR A 137 13.77 -14.31 -11.54
N ALA A 138 12.76 -13.71 -10.88
CA ALA A 138 12.82 -13.43 -9.46
C ALA A 138 12.97 -14.72 -8.63
N MET A 139 12.25 -15.79 -8.97
CA MET A 139 12.40 -17.07 -8.29
C MET A 139 13.81 -17.65 -8.49
N ILE A 140 14.31 -17.66 -9.73
CA ILE A 140 15.64 -18.20 -10.04
C ILE A 140 16.71 -17.43 -9.25
N PHE A 141 16.70 -16.10 -9.29
CA PHE A 141 17.65 -15.28 -8.56
C PHE A 141 17.49 -15.40 -7.04
N ALA A 142 16.26 -15.56 -6.54
CA ALA A 142 16.04 -15.80 -5.13
C ALA A 142 16.68 -17.11 -4.64
N LEU A 143 16.59 -18.19 -5.42
CA LEU A 143 17.21 -19.48 -5.10
C LEU A 143 18.75 -19.40 -5.21
N ILE A 144 19.27 -18.82 -6.30
CA ILE A 144 20.72 -18.67 -6.49
C ILE A 144 21.32 -17.83 -5.37
N SER A 145 20.65 -16.76 -4.95
CA SER A 145 21.14 -15.84 -3.92
C SER A 145 21.28 -16.46 -2.54
N GLN A 146 20.61 -17.58 -2.26
CA GLN A 146 20.82 -18.32 -1.01
C GLN A 146 22.19 -19.01 -0.96
N VAL A 147 22.69 -19.44 -2.11
CA VAL A 147 23.96 -20.18 -2.22
C VAL A 147 25.10 -19.23 -2.56
N VAL A 148 24.91 -18.40 -3.59
CA VAL A 148 25.92 -17.49 -4.11
C VAL A 148 25.55 -16.05 -3.80
N ASN A 149 26.50 -15.24 -3.33
CA ASN A 149 26.25 -13.82 -3.13
C ASN A 149 26.32 -13.07 -4.48
N ILE A 150 25.14 -12.74 -5.01
CA ILE A 150 24.96 -11.99 -6.28
C ILE A 150 24.57 -10.53 -6.05
N GLY A 151 24.70 -10.02 -4.82
CA GLY A 151 24.37 -8.63 -4.47
C GLY A 151 22.86 -8.33 -4.32
N MET A 152 21.98 -9.35 -4.38
CA MET A 152 20.52 -9.20 -4.30
C MET A 152 19.96 -9.54 -2.92
N THR A 153 20.82 -9.64 -1.91
CA THR A 153 20.44 -10.05 -0.54
C THR A 153 20.72 -8.95 0.48
N GLY A 154 20.00 -9.01 1.60
CA GLY A 154 20.20 -8.19 2.79
C GLY A 154 20.66 -9.02 3.98
N SER A 155 20.15 -8.67 5.17
CA SER A 155 20.43 -9.35 6.43
C SER A 155 19.98 -10.81 6.41
N GLU A 156 20.66 -11.66 7.16
CA GLU A 156 20.25 -13.06 7.35
C GLU A 156 19.18 -13.17 8.43
N ARG A 157 18.15 -14.00 8.16
CA ARG A 157 17.07 -14.30 9.09
C ARG A 157 16.64 -15.76 8.95
N TYR A 158 16.44 -16.44 10.06
CA TYR A 158 16.01 -17.85 10.08
C TYR A 158 16.93 -18.78 9.27
N GLY A 159 18.23 -18.47 9.20
CA GLY A 159 19.21 -19.21 8.39
C GLY A 159 19.10 -18.98 6.87
N LEU A 160 18.32 -18.01 6.43
CA LEU A 160 18.15 -17.63 5.04
C LEU A 160 18.56 -16.17 4.82
N LYS A 161 19.16 -15.87 3.66
CA LYS A 161 19.51 -14.50 3.25
C LYS A 161 18.27 -13.79 2.75
N GLU A 162 17.99 -12.58 3.26
CA GLU A 162 16.86 -11.75 2.83
C GLU A 162 17.00 -11.41 1.35
N PHE A 163 16.14 -11.96 0.50
CA PHE A 163 16.11 -11.63 -0.92
C PHE A 163 15.38 -10.30 -1.17
N LYS A 164 16.03 -9.38 -1.89
CA LYS A 164 15.50 -8.05 -2.22
C LYS A 164 15.41 -7.78 -3.72
N PHE A 165 15.91 -8.68 -4.55
CA PHE A 165 16.11 -8.47 -5.97
C PHE A 165 17.01 -7.25 -6.21
N PHE A 166 16.65 -6.33 -7.13
CA PHE A 166 17.38 -5.07 -7.39
C PHE A 166 16.91 -3.90 -6.51
N PHE A 167 16.05 -4.15 -5.53
CA PHE A 167 15.51 -3.09 -4.68
C PHE A 167 16.32 -2.91 -3.40
N PRO A 168 16.41 -1.69 -2.85
CA PRO A 168 17.01 -1.43 -1.55
C PRO A 168 16.37 -2.24 -0.42
N MET A 169 15.02 -2.37 -0.46
CA MET A 169 14.23 -3.05 0.57
C MET A 169 13.27 -4.09 -0.02
N SER A 170 13.01 -5.15 0.72
CA SER A 170 12.13 -6.26 0.29
C SER A 170 10.65 -5.87 0.15
N PHE A 171 10.18 -4.83 0.83
CA PHE A 171 8.81 -4.35 0.67
C PHE A 171 8.59 -3.61 -0.68
N GLN A 172 9.64 -3.02 -1.25
CA GLN A 172 9.61 -2.45 -2.60
C GLN A 172 9.49 -3.55 -3.65
N PHE A 173 10.26 -4.63 -3.49
CA PHE A 173 10.10 -5.84 -4.30
C PHE A 173 8.67 -6.40 -4.20
N LEU A 174 8.09 -6.46 -3.00
CA LEU A 174 6.69 -6.88 -2.81
C LEU A 174 5.72 -6.00 -3.59
N ALA A 175 5.86 -4.67 -3.56
CA ALA A 175 4.97 -3.75 -4.26
C ALA A 175 4.97 -4.01 -5.79
N VAL A 176 6.14 -4.23 -6.37
CA VAL A 176 6.26 -4.58 -7.81
C VAL A 176 5.71 -5.99 -8.09
N ALA A 177 5.93 -6.95 -7.20
CA ALA A 177 5.34 -8.28 -7.29
C ALA A 177 3.80 -8.23 -7.24
N MET A 178 3.22 -7.33 -6.44
CA MET A 178 1.77 -7.10 -6.43
C MET A 178 1.26 -6.60 -7.78
N VAL A 179 1.96 -5.67 -8.44
CA VAL A 179 1.61 -5.23 -9.81
C VAL A 179 1.67 -6.39 -10.78
N ALA A 180 2.73 -7.22 -10.73
CA ALA A 180 2.88 -8.38 -11.62
C ALA A 180 1.72 -9.38 -11.44
N ILE A 181 1.36 -9.71 -10.19
CA ILE A 181 0.24 -10.60 -9.88
C ILE A 181 -1.10 -10.00 -10.33
N ALA A 182 -1.34 -8.69 -10.08
CA ALA A 182 -2.53 -7.97 -10.53
C ALA A 182 -2.72 -8.08 -12.04
N VAL A 183 -1.66 -7.87 -12.80
CA VAL A 183 -1.66 -7.94 -14.28
C VAL A 183 -1.87 -9.38 -14.78
N ILE A 184 -1.23 -10.38 -14.17
CA ILE A 184 -1.40 -11.79 -14.51
C ILE A 184 -2.84 -12.24 -14.21
N SER A 185 -3.43 -11.84 -13.10
CA SER A 185 -4.77 -12.23 -12.65
C SER A 185 -5.92 -11.70 -13.51
N ASN A 186 -5.68 -10.68 -14.34
CA ASN A 186 -6.72 -10.09 -15.18
C ASN A 186 -7.33 -11.07 -16.20
N LYS A 187 -6.62 -12.13 -16.57
CA LYS A 187 -7.15 -13.24 -17.38
C LYS A 187 -6.97 -14.53 -16.62
N GLN A 188 -8.04 -15.07 -16.07
CA GLN A 188 -8.04 -16.33 -15.37
C GLN A 188 -7.52 -17.49 -16.27
N SER A 189 -6.57 -18.27 -15.76
CA SER A 189 -6.02 -19.42 -16.46
C SER A 189 -5.27 -20.34 -15.51
N ARG A 190 -5.48 -21.66 -15.64
CA ARG A 190 -4.72 -22.67 -14.88
C ARG A 190 -3.20 -22.52 -15.06
N LYS A 191 -2.76 -22.06 -16.24
CA LYS A 191 -1.33 -21.79 -16.52
C LYS A 191 -0.74 -20.65 -15.71
N ASN A 192 -1.55 -19.78 -15.08
CA ASN A 192 -1.05 -18.68 -14.25
C ASN A 192 -0.50 -19.16 -12.91
N TYR A 193 -1.01 -20.28 -12.37
CA TYR A 193 -0.62 -20.79 -11.06
C TYR A 193 0.89 -21.01 -10.94
N ARG A 194 1.57 -21.46 -11.99
CA ARG A 194 3.03 -21.61 -12.00
C ARG A 194 3.75 -20.29 -11.74
N TYR A 195 3.28 -19.19 -12.30
CA TYR A 195 3.88 -17.86 -12.10
C TYR A 195 3.58 -17.30 -10.69
N TYR A 196 2.40 -17.60 -10.15
CA TYR A 196 2.08 -17.26 -8.76
C TYR A 196 2.97 -18.02 -7.78
N ILE A 197 3.18 -19.31 -8.01
CA ILE A 197 4.08 -20.13 -7.18
C ILE A 197 5.52 -19.58 -7.27
N CYS A 198 6.03 -19.31 -8.48
CA CYS A 198 7.35 -18.73 -8.65
C CYS A 198 7.49 -17.40 -7.86
N MET A 199 6.51 -16.49 -8.00
CA MET A 199 6.54 -15.20 -7.29
C MET A 199 6.46 -15.38 -5.78
N CYS A 200 5.58 -16.28 -5.29
CA CYS A 200 5.46 -16.54 -3.86
C CYS A 200 6.73 -17.16 -3.27
N ILE A 201 7.43 -18.05 -3.98
CA ILE A 201 8.72 -18.58 -3.54
C ILE A 201 9.74 -17.44 -3.37
N ALA A 202 9.85 -16.54 -4.37
CA ALA A 202 10.76 -15.41 -4.28
C ALA A 202 10.42 -14.47 -3.11
N LEU A 203 9.11 -14.24 -2.86
CA LEU A 203 8.64 -13.40 -1.74
C LEU A 203 8.83 -14.08 -0.37
N ILE A 204 8.70 -15.39 -0.26
CA ILE A 204 8.98 -16.13 0.97
C ILE A 204 10.48 -16.07 1.30
N LEU A 205 11.34 -16.17 0.29
CA LEU A 205 12.80 -16.02 0.45
C LEU A 205 13.23 -14.57 0.75
N ALA A 206 12.32 -13.60 0.66
CA ALA A 206 12.56 -12.25 1.18
C ALA A 206 12.62 -12.20 2.72
N THR A 207 12.21 -13.24 3.44
CA THR A 207 12.32 -13.45 4.91
C THR A 207 11.75 -12.33 5.80
N LYS A 208 11.10 -11.33 5.21
CA LYS A 208 10.40 -10.25 5.95
C LYS A 208 8.92 -10.61 6.12
N SER A 209 8.32 -10.11 7.18
CA SER A 209 6.94 -10.44 7.54
C SER A 209 5.93 -10.05 6.45
N SER A 210 6.07 -8.90 5.81
CA SER A 210 5.07 -8.44 4.86
C SER A 210 5.07 -9.21 3.52
N PRO A 211 6.21 -9.51 2.84
CA PRO A 211 6.24 -10.43 1.70
C PRO A 211 5.77 -11.85 2.05
N LEU A 212 6.14 -12.35 3.23
CA LEU A 212 5.73 -13.66 3.71
C LEU A 212 4.20 -13.71 3.92
N LEU A 213 3.63 -12.76 4.65
CA LEU A 213 2.19 -12.68 4.90
C LEU A 213 1.39 -12.58 3.59
N PHE A 214 1.83 -11.71 2.68
CA PHE A 214 1.17 -11.60 1.37
C PHE A 214 1.16 -12.93 0.63
N SER A 215 2.31 -13.62 0.56
CA SER A 215 2.44 -14.89 -0.16
C SER A 215 1.58 -15.98 0.43
N VAL A 216 1.62 -16.13 1.75
CA VAL A 216 0.82 -17.13 2.47
C VAL A 216 -0.67 -16.85 2.32
N PHE A 217 -1.10 -15.60 2.52
CA PHE A 217 -2.50 -15.20 2.36
C PHE A 217 -2.99 -15.43 0.93
N PHE A 218 -2.19 -15.02 -0.05
CA PHE A 218 -2.54 -15.17 -1.46
C PHE A 218 -2.73 -16.65 -1.84
N LEU A 219 -1.80 -17.52 -1.45
CA LEU A 219 -1.89 -18.95 -1.74
C LEU A 219 -3.07 -19.62 -1.01
N ILE A 220 -3.27 -19.33 0.27
CA ILE A 220 -4.40 -19.86 1.04
C ILE A 220 -5.72 -19.40 0.42
N LEU A 221 -5.85 -18.12 0.08
CA LEU A 221 -7.05 -17.57 -0.52
C LEU A 221 -7.31 -18.12 -1.92
N LEU A 222 -6.28 -18.39 -2.73
CA LEU A 222 -6.44 -19.06 -4.02
C LEU A 222 -7.05 -20.45 -3.86
N VAL A 223 -6.58 -21.22 -2.87
CA VAL A 223 -7.11 -22.58 -2.61
C VAL A 223 -8.52 -22.52 -2.01
N TYR A 224 -8.73 -21.62 -1.06
CA TYR A 224 -10.01 -21.46 -0.38
C TYR A 224 -11.12 -21.01 -1.34
N LEU A 225 -10.87 -19.94 -2.11
CA LEU A 225 -11.86 -19.37 -3.02
C LEU A 225 -12.14 -20.27 -4.24
N LYS A 226 -11.27 -21.24 -4.53
CA LYS A 226 -11.55 -22.27 -5.52
C LYS A 226 -12.66 -23.24 -5.07
N LYS A 227 -12.79 -23.44 -3.75
CA LYS A 227 -13.81 -24.31 -3.14
C LYS A 227 -15.04 -23.53 -2.66
N ARG A 228 -14.88 -22.22 -2.38
CA ARG A 228 -15.92 -21.35 -1.83
C ARG A 228 -15.91 -20.03 -2.62
N GLU A 229 -17.07 -19.61 -3.10
CA GLU A 229 -17.17 -18.39 -3.92
C GLU A 229 -16.98 -17.11 -3.07
N GLU A 230 -17.26 -17.17 -1.76
CA GLU A 230 -17.23 -16.02 -0.85
C GLU A 230 -16.27 -16.21 0.32
N LEU A 231 -15.72 -15.10 0.79
CA LEU A 231 -14.89 -15.06 2.00
C LEU A 231 -15.78 -15.04 3.24
N LYS A 232 -15.84 -16.18 3.93
CA LYS A 232 -16.60 -16.31 5.20
C LYS A 232 -15.83 -15.72 6.37
N THR A 233 -16.56 -15.29 7.41
CA THR A 233 -15.96 -14.75 8.65
C THR A 233 -14.99 -15.74 9.30
N SER A 234 -15.30 -17.05 9.27
CA SER A 234 -14.40 -18.09 9.78
C SER A 234 -13.02 -18.06 9.12
N MET A 235 -12.95 -17.77 7.81
CA MET A 235 -11.68 -17.63 7.11
C MET A 235 -10.91 -16.38 7.53
N LEU A 236 -11.61 -15.28 7.82
CA LEU A 236 -10.97 -14.08 8.38
C LEU A 236 -10.36 -14.35 9.75
N VAL A 237 -11.05 -15.13 10.59
CA VAL A 237 -10.51 -15.56 11.91
C VAL A 237 -9.26 -16.42 11.72
N ILE A 238 -9.28 -17.39 10.81
CA ILE A 238 -8.10 -18.23 10.51
C ILE A 238 -6.93 -17.38 10.05
N LEU A 239 -7.16 -16.43 9.13
CA LEU A 239 -6.12 -15.51 8.68
C LEU A 239 -5.61 -14.61 9.82
N GLY A 240 -6.49 -14.16 10.72
CA GLY A 240 -6.10 -13.40 11.90
C GLY A 240 -5.22 -14.20 12.87
N VAL A 241 -5.58 -15.44 13.16
CA VAL A 241 -4.77 -16.35 13.98
C VAL A 241 -3.40 -16.58 13.30
N LEU A 242 -3.37 -16.75 11.98
CA LEU A 242 -2.12 -16.93 11.24
C LEU A 242 -1.21 -15.69 11.34
N VAL A 243 -1.77 -14.47 11.32
CA VAL A 243 -1.02 -13.23 11.57
C VAL A 243 -0.37 -13.25 12.94
N LEU A 244 -1.11 -13.65 13.98
CA LEU A 244 -0.57 -13.73 15.34
C LEU A 244 0.55 -14.75 15.43
N ILE A 245 0.40 -15.93 14.84
CA ILE A 245 1.43 -16.98 14.84
C ILE A 245 2.69 -16.52 14.09
N LEU A 246 2.54 -16.04 12.86
CA LEU A 246 3.68 -15.60 12.04
C LEU A 246 4.31 -14.29 12.56
N GLY A 247 3.53 -13.49 13.28
CA GLY A 247 3.94 -12.21 13.86
C GLY A 247 4.44 -12.31 15.31
N THR A 248 4.44 -13.49 15.93
CA THR A 248 4.76 -13.63 17.37
C THR A 248 6.08 -12.97 17.75
N PHE A 249 7.14 -13.23 16.98
CA PHE A 249 8.45 -12.62 17.21
C PHE A 249 8.42 -11.10 17.11
N GLN A 250 7.75 -10.55 16.08
CA GLN A 250 7.63 -9.10 15.88
C GLN A 250 6.78 -8.45 16.98
N ILE A 251 5.72 -9.13 17.41
CA ILE A 251 4.85 -8.65 18.49
C ILE A 251 5.64 -8.58 19.79
N GLN A 252 6.34 -9.66 20.17
CA GLN A 252 7.12 -9.71 21.40
C GLN A 252 8.28 -8.69 21.39
N THR A 253 9.03 -8.63 20.28
CA THR A 253 10.23 -7.80 20.20
C THR A 253 9.93 -6.31 20.06
N TYR A 254 8.87 -5.95 19.31
CA TYR A 254 8.66 -4.56 18.90
C TYR A 254 7.37 -3.93 19.43
N LEU A 255 6.34 -4.71 19.83
CA LEU A 255 5.08 -4.16 20.30
C LEU A 255 4.86 -4.37 21.81
N LEU A 256 5.49 -5.37 22.42
CA LEU A 256 5.37 -5.64 23.86
C LEU A 256 6.62 -5.25 24.65
N ASN A 257 7.72 -4.96 24.00
CA ASN A 257 8.94 -4.48 24.64
C ASN A 257 8.85 -2.96 24.82
N GLU A 258 8.75 -2.51 26.07
CA GLU A 258 8.60 -1.10 26.45
C GLU A 258 9.74 -0.18 25.95
N ASN A 259 10.92 -0.74 25.71
CA ASN A 259 12.07 0.02 25.18
C ASN A 259 12.10 0.04 23.64
N ALA A 260 11.22 -0.68 22.98
CA ALA A 260 11.21 -0.72 21.51
C ALA A 260 10.57 0.55 20.94
N PRO A 261 11.16 1.17 19.90
CA PRO A 261 10.62 2.38 19.28
C PRO A 261 9.14 2.28 18.89
N ARG A 262 8.69 1.14 18.37
CA ARG A 262 7.29 0.94 17.97
C ARG A 262 6.32 0.92 19.16
N TYR A 263 6.70 0.29 20.27
CA TYR A 263 5.91 0.36 21.52
C TYR A 263 5.77 1.81 21.97
N LEU A 264 6.88 2.55 22.00
CA LEU A 264 6.89 3.96 22.40
C LEU A 264 6.00 4.80 21.49
N PHE A 265 6.00 4.56 20.18
CA PHE A 265 5.11 5.26 19.26
C PHE A 265 3.63 5.00 19.55
N PHE A 266 3.23 3.75 19.79
CA PHE A 266 1.83 3.44 20.15
C PHE A 266 1.45 4.05 21.49
N TYR A 267 2.31 3.92 22.50
CA TYR A 267 2.09 4.50 23.84
C TYR A 267 1.94 6.03 23.78
N TYR A 268 2.91 6.70 23.17
CA TYR A 268 2.89 8.16 23.08
C TYR A 268 1.91 8.68 22.02
N GLY A 269 1.57 7.93 21.00
CA GLY A 269 0.49 8.24 20.09
C GLY A 269 -0.86 8.28 20.80
N GLY A 270 -1.15 7.28 21.64
CA GLY A 270 -2.32 7.28 22.52
C GLY A 270 -2.30 8.42 23.55
N LYS A 271 -1.14 8.68 24.17
CA LYS A 271 -0.97 9.80 25.10
C LYS A 271 -1.21 11.14 24.41
N THR A 272 -0.69 11.34 23.21
CA THR A 272 -0.92 12.54 22.38
C THR A 272 -2.41 12.69 22.06
N ALA A 273 -3.08 11.63 21.61
CA ALA A 273 -4.51 11.64 21.32
C ALA A 273 -5.37 12.00 22.54
N ASN A 274 -4.97 11.55 23.75
CA ASN A 274 -5.63 11.90 25.01
C ASN A 274 -5.34 13.35 25.43
N THR A 275 -4.09 13.81 25.30
CA THR A 275 -3.70 15.18 25.68
C THR A 275 -4.41 16.23 24.83
N TYR A 276 -4.58 15.96 23.53
CA TYR A 276 -5.23 16.85 22.58
C TYR A 276 -6.63 16.35 22.17
N PHE A 277 -7.31 15.67 23.10
CA PHE A 277 -8.66 15.16 22.86
C PHE A 277 -9.61 16.30 22.45
N PRO A 278 -10.51 16.08 21.46
CA PRO A 278 -10.73 14.83 20.73
C PRO A 278 -9.98 14.74 19.37
N PHE A 279 -9.26 15.78 18.94
CA PHE A 279 -8.80 15.99 17.58
C PHE A 279 -7.32 15.61 17.33
N GLY A 280 -6.52 15.34 18.36
CA GLY A 280 -5.08 15.06 18.23
C GLY A 280 -4.20 16.31 18.07
N ALA A 281 -2.93 16.08 17.71
CA ALA A 281 -1.93 17.15 17.67
C ALA A 281 -1.78 17.83 16.29
N GLY A 282 -2.32 17.24 15.23
CA GLY A 282 -2.27 17.75 13.86
C GLY A 282 -1.11 17.20 13.01
N PHE A 283 -1.13 17.55 11.73
CA PHE A 283 -0.12 17.12 10.77
C PHE A 283 1.28 17.60 11.17
N SER A 284 2.30 16.80 10.82
CA SER A 284 3.72 17.10 11.06
C SER A 284 4.12 17.24 12.55
N THR A 285 3.28 16.73 13.46
CA THR A 285 3.53 16.83 14.90
C THR A 285 4.03 15.54 15.53
N PHE A 286 3.62 14.37 15.02
CA PHE A 286 3.94 13.07 15.61
C PHE A 286 4.00 11.95 14.58
N GLY A 287 5.07 11.15 14.58
CA GLY A 287 5.18 9.86 13.89
C GLY A 287 5.32 9.90 12.37
N SER A 288 5.30 11.05 11.73
CA SER A 288 5.47 11.23 10.29
C SER A 288 6.91 11.60 9.91
N ASP A 289 7.25 11.47 8.63
CA ASP A 289 8.55 11.89 8.10
C ASP A 289 8.79 13.40 8.28
N GLN A 290 7.75 14.23 8.16
CA GLN A 290 7.86 15.68 8.39
C GLN A 290 8.06 16.00 9.88
N ALA A 291 7.37 15.29 10.78
CA ALA A 291 7.59 15.42 12.22
C ALA A 291 9.02 15.00 12.61
N ALA A 292 9.56 13.95 11.97
CA ALA A 292 10.92 13.48 12.19
C ALA A 292 11.96 14.50 11.69
N ARG A 293 11.80 15.04 10.47
CA ARG A 293 12.74 16.02 9.86
C ARG A 293 12.80 17.30 10.64
N ASN A 294 11.68 17.80 11.12
CA ASN A 294 11.61 19.03 11.91
C ASN A 294 11.92 18.78 13.38
N TYR A 295 12.04 17.53 13.76
CA TYR A 295 12.17 17.05 15.13
C TYR A 295 11.15 17.70 16.07
N SER A 296 9.92 17.23 15.93
CA SER A 296 8.74 17.79 16.62
C SER A 296 8.98 18.08 18.09
N GLU A 297 8.41 19.18 18.60
CA GLU A 297 8.41 19.54 20.01
C GLU A 297 7.92 18.41 20.92
N LEU A 298 6.98 17.56 20.44
CA LEU A 298 6.51 16.40 21.19
C LEU A 298 7.63 15.38 21.47
N TYR A 299 8.60 15.24 20.59
CA TYR A 299 9.72 14.32 20.80
C TYR A 299 10.62 14.76 21.95
N PHE A 300 10.82 16.07 22.12
CA PHE A 300 11.51 16.58 23.31
C PHE A 300 10.69 16.35 24.57
N ARG A 301 9.38 16.65 24.54
CA ARG A 301 8.45 16.44 25.68
C ARG A 301 8.37 14.98 26.12
N TYR A 302 8.56 14.03 25.20
CA TYR A 302 8.52 12.58 25.47
C TYR A 302 9.89 11.97 25.74
N GLY A 303 10.96 12.77 25.75
CA GLY A 303 12.32 12.31 26.04
C GLY A 303 12.96 11.49 24.92
N PHE A 304 12.43 11.54 23.68
CA PHE A 304 12.98 10.79 22.54
C PHE A 304 14.40 11.22 22.16
N ASN A 305 14.78 12.43 22.49
CA ASN A 305 16.13 12.97 22.27
C ASN A 305 17.25 12.20 22.98
N GLY A 306 16.92 11.45 24.03
CA GLY A 306 17.86 10.57 24.75
C GLY A 306 17.89 9.13 24.24
N LEU A 307 17.08 8.76 23.26
CA LEU A 307 16.93 7.38 22.79
C LEU A 307 17.68 7.13 21.47
N PHE A 308 18.28 5.94 21.34
CA PHE A 308 18.96 5.52 20.12
C PHE A 308 17.95 5.42 18.95
N GLY A 309 18.32 5.99 17.80
CA GLY A 309 17.49 5.99 16.58
C GLY A 309 16.23 6.88 16.65
N MET A 310 16.04 7.61 17.76
CA MET A 310 14.90 8.51 17.96
C MET A 310 15.34 9.94 18.30
N ASN A 311 16.64 10.23 18.34
CA ASN A 311 17.17 11.56 18.63
C ASN A 311 17.28 12.43 17.38
N GLN A 312 17.56 13.72 17.55
CA GLN A 312 17.60 14.69 16.46
C GLN A 312 18.71 14.41 15.42
N LYS A 313 19.82 13.75 15.82
CA LYS A 313 20.93 13.41 14.92
C LYS A 313 20.67 12.11 14.16
N ASP A 314 20.01 11.14 14.83
CA ASP A 314 19.63 9.86 14.27
C ASP A 314 18.15 9.62 14.56
N GLY A 315 17.31 9.99 13.63
CA GLY A 315 15.86 9.84 13.68
C GLY A 315 15.34 8.65 12.87
N SER A 316 16.16 7.62 12.67
CA SER A 316 15.85 6.47 11.78
C SER A 316 14.55 5.73 12.14
N PHE A 317 14.11 5.79 13.41
CA PHE A 317 12.88 5.13 13.88
C PHE A 317 11.68 6.08 14.06
N LEU A 318 11.85 7.40 13.84
CA LEU A 318 10.83 8.40 14.16
C LEU A 318 9.57 8.36 13.26
N SER A 319 9.57 7.57 12.19
CA SER A 319 8.42 7.40 11.28
C SER A 319 8.06 5.92 11.03
N ASP A 320 8.33 5.04 12.00
CA ASP A 320 8.24 3.58 11.80
C ASP A 320 6.82 3.01 11.95
N THR A 321 5.79 3.81 12.29
CA THR A 321 4.45 3.30 12.58
C THR A 321 3.36 4.20 12.05
N PHE A 322 2.66 3.74 11.00
CA PHE A 322 1.57 4.52 10.41
C PHE A 322 0.35 4.70 11.34
N TRP A 323 -0.08 3.61 12.00
CA TRP A 323 -1.29 3.69 12.84
C TRP A 323 -1.09 4.52 14.11
N ALA A 324 0.08 4.46 14.73
CA ALA A 324 0.39 5.31 15.88
C ALA A 324 0.50 6.79 15.49
N MET A 325 1.07 7.09 14.32
CA MET A 325 1.07 8.42 13.73
C MET A 325 -0.35 8.93 13.52
N ALA A 326 -1.20 8.16 12.85
CA ALA A 326 -2.59 8.55 12.58
C ALA A 326 -3.38 8.83 13.87
N LEU A 327 -3.17 8.03 14.93
CA LEU A 327 -3.79 8.25 16.23
C LEU A 327 -3.29 9.54 16.88
N GLY A 328 -1.98 9.79 16.88
CA GLY A 328 -1.40 10.99 17.49
C GLY A 328 -1.78 12.29 16.77
N GLN A 329 -1.76 12.27 15.44
CA GLN A 329 -2.07 13.45 14.61
C GLN A 329 -3.56 13.76 14.53
N PHE A 330 -4.42 12.75 14.36
CA PHE A 330 -5.86 12.97 14.11
C PHE A 330 -6.72 12.73 15.36
N GLY A 331 -6.14 12.29 16.48
CA GLY A 331 -6.85 11.97 17.72
C GLY A 331 -7.84 10.82 17.54
N TRP A 332 -8.66 10.57 18.55
CA TRP A 332 -9.59 9.45 18.53
C TRP A 332 -10.65 9.56 17.45
N ILE A 333 -11.23 10.75 17.27
CA ILE A 333 -12.30 10.94 16.27
C ILE A 333 -11.74 10.77 14.86
N GLY A 334 -10.66 11.48 14.51
CA GLY A 334 -10.07 11.39 13.20
C GLY A 334 -9.53 10.01 12.88
N PHE A 335 -8.91 9.33 13.87
CA PHE A 335 -8.43 7.96 13.73
C PHE A 335 -9.56 6.96 13.42
N ILE A 336 -10.67 7.03 14.17
CA ILE A 336 -11.84 6.15 13.93
C ILE A 336 -12.40 6.39 12.53
N LEU A 337 -12.57 7.65 12.11
CA LEU A 337 -13.05 7.96 10.77
C LEU A 337 -12.10 7.43 9.69
N TYR A 338 -10.78 7.53 9.93
CA TYR A 338 -9.77 7.02 9.03
C TYR A 338 -9.83 5.49 8.90
N VAL A 339 -9.96 4.77 10.02
CA VAL A 339 -10.17 3.31 10.04
C VAL A 339 -11.46 2.94 9.30
N ILE A 340 -12.54 3.71 9.46
CA ILE A 340 -13.80 3.47 8.72
C ILE A 340 -13.57 3.55 7.21
N VAL A 341 -12.75 4.47 6.71
CA VAL A 341 -12.41 4.53 5.27
C VAL A 341 -11.78 3.22 4.81
N TYR A 342 -10.83 2.66 5.57
CA TYR A 342 -10.23 1.36 5.23
C TYR A 342 -11.24 0.22 5.28
N ILE A 343 -12.11 0.16 6.28
CA ILE A 343 -13.19 -0.85 6.35
C ILE A 343 -14.10 -0.75 5.12
N ARG A 344 -14.41 0.45 4.65
CA ARG A 344 -15.24 0.67 3.44
C ARG A 344 -14.55 0.21 2.17
N ILE A 345 -13.22 0.36 2.06
CA ILE A 345 -12.44 -0.20 0.95
C ILE A 345 -12.54 -1.72 0.95
N PHE A 346 -12.36 -2.37 2.11
CA PHE A 346 -12.52 -3.82 2.23
C PHE A 346 -13.91 -4.28 1.77
N ASN A 347 -14.97 -3.59 2.21
CA ASN A 347 -16.33 -3.88 1.77
C ASN A 347 -16.54 -3.64 0.26
N SER A 348 -15.86 -2.65 -0.32
CA SER A 348 -15.86 -2.45 -1.77
C SER A 348 -15.23 -3.63 -2.53
N ILE A 349 -14.13 -4.20 -2.01
CA ILE A 349 -13.50 -5.41 -2.57
C ILE A 349 -14.49 -6.60 -2.56
N LYS A 350 -15.26 -6.76 -1.47
CA LYS A 350 -16.30 -7.83 -1.37
C LYS A 350 -17.39 -7.70 -2.42
N LYS A 351 -17.82 -6.47 -2.72
CA LYS A 351 -18.99 -6.20 -3.59
C LYS A 351 -18.66 -6.25 -5.09
N VAL A 352 -17.40 -6.03 -5.47
CA VAL A 352 -17.01 -6.02 -6.88
C VAL A 352 -16.95 -7.44 -7.44
N LYS A 353 -17.51 -7.66 -8.65
CA LYS A 353 -17.44 -8.94 -9.35
C LYS A 353 -16.03 -9.17 -9.89
N LEU A 354 -15.20 -9.81 -9.10
CA LEU A 354 -13.83 -10.20 -9.41
C LEU A 354 -13.78 -11.68 -9.80
N ASN A 355 -12.87 -12.05 -10.70
CA ASN A 355 -12.53 -13.46 -10.87
C ASN A 355 -11.78 -13.96 -9.61
N LEU A 356 -11.65 -15.30 -9.48
CA LEU A 356 -11.04 -15.94 -8.31
C LEU A 356 -9.62 -15.40 -8.02
N GLU A 357 -8.78 -15.32 -9.06
CA GLU A 357 -7.37 -14.89 -8.92
C GLU A 357 -7.28 -13.42 -8.49
N GLN A 358 -8.10 -12.55 -9.09
CA GLN A 358 -8.22 -11.14 -8.71
C GLN A 358 -8.72 -10.94 -7.29
N ARG A 359 -9.73 -11.73 -6.88
CA ARG A 359 -10.30 -11.65 -5.53
C ARG A 359 -9.27 -12.06 -4.47
N ALA A 360 -8.58 -13.19 -4.69
CA ALA A 360 -7.50 -13.62 -3.81
C ALA A 360 -6.38 -12.57 -3.70
N PHE A 361 -5.98 -11.99 -4.85
CA PHE A 361 -4.99 -10.92 -4.89
C PHE A 361 -5.42 -9.69 -4.08
N CYS A 362 -6.63 -9.16 -4.33
CA CYS A 362 -7.09 -7.94 -3.65
C CYS A 362 -7.17 -8.12 -2.13
N TYR A 363 -7.68 -9.25 -1.65
CA TYR A 363 -7.72 -9.52 -0.22
C TYR A 363 -6.33 -9.66 0.40
N ALA A 364 -5.45 -10.44 -0.24
CA ALA A 364 -4.09 -10.64 0.26
C ALA A 364 -3.27 -9.34 0.26
N ALA A 365 -3.31 -8.59 -0.85
CA ALA A 365 -2.58 -7.34 -0.99
C ALA A 365 -3.07 -6.29 0.01
N TYR A 366 -4.39 -6.14 0.14
CA TYR A 366 -4.98 -5.19 1.06
C TYR A 366 -4.66 -5.51 2.51
N ALA A 367 -4.84 -6.76 2.93
CA ALA A 367 -4.52 -7.20 4.28
C ALA A 367 -3.03 -7.05 4.60
N ALA A 368 -2.13 -7.44 3.67
CA ALA A 368 -0.69 -7.31 3.86
C ALA A 368 -0.25 -5.85 4.05
N GLN A 369 -0.84 -4.89 3.31
CA GLN A 369 -0.55 -3.46 3.48
C GLN A 369 -0.99 -2.93 4.86
N LEU A 370 -2.21 -3.27 5.31
CA LEU A 370 -2.71 -2.82 6.61
C LEU A 370 -1.93 -3.40 7.78
N ILE A 371 -1.53 -4.68 7.70
CA ILE A 371 -0.72 -5.33 8.73
C ILE A 371 0.70 -4.75 8.72
N HIS A 372 1.28 -4.52 7.54
CA HIS A 372 2.59 -3.90 7.44
C HIS A 372 2.62 -2.48 8.03
N ALA A 373 1.54 -1.75 7.90
CA ALA A 373 1.38 -0.40 8.46
C ALA A 373 1.42 -0.34 10.01
N VAL A 374 1.31 -1.48 10.71
CA VAL A 374 1.50 -1.56 12.17
C VAL A 374 2.95 -1.30 12.56
N GLY A 375 3.91 -1.74 11.75
CA GLY A 375 5.34 -1.60 12.04
C GLY A 375 6.13 -0.90 10.94
N SER A 376 5.48 -0.05 10.13
CA SER A 376 6.11 0.70 9.05
C SER A 376 5.20 1.81 8.56
N ALA A 377 5.76 2.89 8.01
CA ALA A 377 5.02 3.93 7.29
C ALA A 377 4.70 3.53 5.84
N ILE A 378 4.42 2.26 5.56
CA ILE A 378 4.24 1.76 4.19
C ILE A 378 3.15 2.49 3.42
N LEU A 379 2.06 2.89 4.07
CA LEU A 379 0.96 3.60 3.41
C LEU A 379 1.32 5.04 3.01
N SER A 380 2.36 5.60 3.63
CA SER A 380 2.94 6.92 3.30
C SER A 380 4.15 6.81 2.36
N SER A 381 4.49 5.61 1.87
CA SER A 381 5.64 5.36 0.99
C SER A 381 5.25 5.21 -0.48
N SER A 382 6.22 5.38 -1.37
CA SER A 382 6.04 5.13 -2.81
C SER A 382 5.70 3.66 -3.13
N ALA A 383 6.25 2.70 -2.38
CA ALA A 383 5.86 1.29 -2.47
C ALA A 383 4.39 1.05 -2.09
N GLY A 384 3.88 1.79 -1.09
CA GLY A 384 2.45 1.83 -0.78
C GLY A 384 1.62 2.35 -1.93
N VAL A 385 2.07 3.42 -2.59
CA VAL A 385 1.41 4.00 -3.78
C VAL A 385 1.37 2.99 -4.93
N ILE A 386 2.46 2.26 -5.22
CA ILE A 386 2.49 1.20 -6.23
C ILE A 386 1.45 0.11 -5.90
N SER A 387 1.36 -0.28 -4.63
CA SER A 387 0.38 -1.26 -4.16
C SER A 387 -1.06 -0.74 -4.28
N ALA A 388 -1.30 0.54 -3.98
CA ALA A 388 -2.59 1.21 -4.16
C ALA A 388 -3.03 1.21 -5.63
N ILE A 389 -2.10 1.49 -6.56
CA ILE A 389 -2.34 1.40 -8.01
C ILE A 389 -2.70 -0.04 -8.39
N ALA A 390 -1.95 -1.04 -7.93
CA ALA A 390 -2.20 -2.44 -8.25
C ALA A 390 -3.62 -2.89 -7.84
N ILE A 391 -4.03 -2.58 -6.60
CA ILE A 391 -5.37 -2.90 -6.10
C ILE A 391 -6.44 -2.08 -6.84
N GLY A 392 -6.22 -0.78 -6.99
CA GLY A 392 -7.13 0.14 -7.68
C GLY A 392 -7.41 -0.26 -9.14
N MET A 393 -6.37 -0.67 -9.88
CA MET A 393 -6.50 -1.16 -11.27
C MET A 393 -7.39 -2.41 -11.36
N VAL A 394 -7.22 -3.37 -10.46
CA VAL A 394 -8.03 -4.61 -10.46
C VAL A 394 -9.49 -4.28 -10.19
N LEU A 395 -9.77 -3.42 -9.21
CA LEU A 395 -11.14 -3.03 -8.88
C LEU A 395 -11.78 -2.20 -10.01
N GLY A 396 -11.09 -1.19 -10.54
CA GLY A 396 -11.56 -0.36 -11.64
C GLY A 396 -11.80 -1.16 -12.92
N GLY A 397 -10.88 -2.08 -13.25
CA GLY A 397 -10.98 -2.98 -14.40
C GLY A 397 -12.14 -3.95 -14.34
N SER A 398 -12.73 -4.15 -13.17
CA SER A 398 -13.86 -5.06 -12.96
C SER A 398 -15.22 -4.34 -12.91
N TYR A 399 -15.24 -3.02 -12.82
CA TYR A 399 -16.47 -2.25 -12.88
C TYR A 399 -17.09 -2.29 -14.28
N SER A 400 -18.28 -2.90 -14.40
CA SER A 400 -19.07 -2.88 -15.63
C SER A 400 -19.67 -1.49 -15.88
N LYS A 401 -19.80 -1.14 -17.17
CA LYS A 401 -20.20 0.17 -17.73
C LYS A 401 -21.64 0.63 -17.40
N ASN A 402 -22.30 0.15 -16.35
CA ASN A 402 -23.63 0.63 -15.94
C ASN A 402 -23.66 2.06 -15.33
N ARG A 403 -22.59 2.85 -15.55
CA ARG A 403 -22.50 4.26 -15.09
C ARG A 403 -23.33 5.25 -15.92
N ASN A 404 -23.83 4.88 -17.08
CA ASN A 404 -24.50 5.81 -18.01
C ASN A 404 -26.03 5.67 -18.07
N LYS A 405 -26.64 5.00 -17.07
CA LYS A 405 -28.11 4.98 -16.94
C LYS A 405 -28.48 5.38 -15.51
N LYS A 406 -28.34 6.65 -15.21
CA LYS A 406 -29.18 7.40 -14.24
C LYS A 406 -28.96 8.89 -14.50
#